data_907fa8160a0e1753278307e8558a2d24
#
_entry.id   907fa8160a0e1753278307e8558a2d24
#
_cell.length_a   1.000
_cell.length_b   1.000
_cell.length_c   1.000
_cell.angle_alpha   90.00
_cell.angle_beta   90.00
_cell.angle_gamma   90.00
#
_symmetry.space_group_name_H-M   'P 1'
#
loop_
_entity.id
_entity.type
_entity.pdbx_description
1 polymer ?
#
loop_
_entity_poly.entity_id
_entity_poly.type
_entity_poly.pdbx_seq_one_letter_code
_entity_poly.pdbx_strand_id
1 'polypeptide(L)'
;MFPVNGSAEEVKCEDLETVVVGDDLENFFQVGSQLPPQEKEELIKFLRRNVDVFAWNAYEAPWVDLSFICHYLNVNPFVTPKKQQPRCSSKDYFDAVKDELMKFKQAGAIKEVFYLKWLANTMVVKKKNGKCRVCVDFTDLNKVCPKDPFPIPRIDQLMDATVGHPRMSFLNAFQGYHQMPLALGDQEKITFVTLTGNYHYKVMPFSLKNAGSTYQRMMTRMFEPQLDKSIEVYIDDMVMKSKVVFEPMGDLGNIFEIMKKHKLRLNASKCSFSVGSDKFLGYMVTHRGIEVNLDQIKAINSL
;
A
#
# COMPACT_ATOMS: atom_id res chain seq x y z
N MET A 1 6.74 -44.44 -13.08
CA MET A 1 7.82 -43.74 -13.77
C MET A 1 7.16 -42.86 -14.83
N PHE A 2 6.86 -41.63 -14.47
CA PHE A 2 6.24 -40.67 -15.41
C PHE A 2 7.37 -39.86 -16.06
N PRO A 3 7.35 -39.63 -17.36
CA PRO A 3 8.40 -38.89 -18.04
C PRO A 3 8.27 -37.41 -17.69
N VAL A 4 9.24 -36.90 -16.96
CA VAL A 4 9.47 -35.45 -16.78
C VAL A 4 10.27 -34.99 -17.99
N ASN A 5 9.60 -34.69 -19.08
CA ASN A 5 10.15 -33.99 -20.22
C ASN A 5 9.18 -32.86 -20.61
N GLY A 6 9.34 -31.75 -20.00
CA GLY A 6 8.85 -30.47 -20.40
C GLY A 6 9.84 -29.44 -19.87
N SER A 7 10.62 -28.85 -20.75
CA SER A 7 11.37 -27.63 -20.45
C SER A 7 10.36 -26.60 -19.94
N ALA A 8 10.33 -26.37 -18.64
CA ALA A 8 9.52 -25.30 -18.06
C ALA A 8 10.03 -24.00 -18.71
N GLU A 9 9.30 -23.46 -19.67
CA GLU A 9 9.54 -22.12 -20.17
C GLU A 9 9.51 -21.17 -18.96
N GLU A 10 10.59 -20.43 -18.79
CA GLU A 10 10.72 -19.44 -17.71
C GLU A 10 9.69 -18.34 -17.93
N VAL A 11 8.58 -18.41 -17.20
CA VAL A 11 7.57 -17.37 -17.28
C VAL A 11 8.09 -16.12 -16.60
N LYS A 12 8.19 -15.04 -17.36
CA LYS A 12 8.64 -13.72 -16.92
C LYS A 12 7.45 -12.77 -16.81
N CYS A 13 7.58 -11.74 -15.97
CA CYS A 13 6.66 -10.62 -16.02
C CYS A 13 6.62 -10.05 -17.44
N GLU A 14 5.45 -9.58 -17.84
CA GLU A 14 5.36 -8.79 -19.07
C GLU A 14 6.23 -7.55 -18.95
N ASP A 15 6.93 -7.18 -20.03
CA ASP A 15 7.67 -5.93 -20.08
C ASP A 15 6.70 -4.75 -19.98
N LEU A 16 7.11 -3.71 -19.25
CA LEU A 16 6.31 -2.52 -19.04
C LEU A 16 6.85 -1.36 -19.87
N GLU A 17 5.95 -0.62 -20.47
CA GLU A 17 6.25 0.64 -21.13
C GLU A 17 5.96 1.80 -20.18
N THR A 18 6.92 2.71 -20.05
CA THR A 18 6.80 3.90 -19.19
C THR A 18 6.20 5.05 -19.99
N VAL A 19 5.11 5.60 -19.49
CA VAL A 19 4.41 6.75 -20.09
C VAL A 19 4.50 7.93 -19.15
N VAL A 20 5.27 8.94 -19.50
CA VAL A 20 5.47 10.15 -18.70
C VAL A 20 4.18 11.00 -18.66
N VAL A 21 3.92 11.59 -17.49
CA VAL A 21 2.75 12.44 -17.22
C VAL A 21 3.23 13.87 -16.96
N GLY A 22 2.88 14.79 -17.88
CA GLY A 22 3.35 16.18 -17.78
C GLY A 22 4.83 16.33 -18.11
N ASP A 23 5.48 17.34 -17.51
CA ASP A 23 6.88 17.70 -17.77
C ASP A 23 7.88 17.04 -16.80
N ASP A 24 7.40 16.40 -15.73
CA ASP A 24 8.24 15.74 -14.73
C ASP A 24 8.45 14.27 -15.09
N LEU A 25 9.69 13.90 -15.36
CA LEU A 25 10.07 12.52 -15.72
C LEU A 25 9.88 11.52 -14.55
N GLU A 26 9.77 11.99 -13.32
CA GLU A 26 9.47 11.12 -12.17
C GLU A 26 7.99 10.74 -12.09
N ASN A 27 7.12 11.45 -12.80
CA ASN A 27 5.70 11.20 -12.85
C ASN A 27 5.34 10.38 -14.10
N PHE A 28 5.11 9.09 -13.93
CA PHE A 28 4.84 8.18 -15.04
C PHE A 28 3.84 7.08 -14.68
N PHE A 29 3.18 6.55 -15.70
CA PHE A 29 2.42 5.31 -15.64
C PHE A 29 3.21 4.16 -16.25
N GLN A 30 2.95 2.93 -15.81
CA GLN A 30 3.47 1.71 -16.39
C GLN A 30 2.33 0.94 -17.04
N VAL A 31 2.45 0.67 -18.34
CA VAL A 31 1.43 -0.05 -19.13
C VAL A 31 2.04 -1.29 -19.78
N GLY A 32 1.24 -2.34 -19.99
CA GLY A 32 1.70 -3.54 -20.65
C GLY A 32 2.23 -3.26 -22.05
N SER A 33 3.41 -3.79 -22.37
CA SER A 33 4.05 -3.60 -23.67
C SER A 33 3.32 -4.35 -24.81
N GLN A 34 2.64 -5.45 -24.47
CA GLN A 34 1.94 -6.31 -25.43
C GLN A 34 0.51 -5.85 -25.77
N LEU A 35 0.10 -4.66 -25.31
CA LEU A 35 -1.18 -4.07 -25.69
C LEU A 35 -1.19 -3.69 -27.16
N PRO A 36 -2.29 -3.97 -27.88
CA PRO A 36 -2.50 -3.41 -29.22
C PRO A 36 -2.37 -1.90 -29.20
N PRO A 37 -1.76 -1.28 -30.22
CA PRO A 37 -1.48 0.17 -30.23
C PRO A 37 -2.71 1.05 -29.96
N GLN A 38 -3.86 0.69 -30.51
CA GLN A 38 -5.11 1.41 -30.33
C GLN A 38 -5.61 1.36 -28.89
N GLU A 39 -5.61 0.16 -28.29
CA GLU A 39 -6.01 -0.05 -26.87
C GLU A 39 -5.06 0.67 -25.91
N LYS A 40 -3.75 0.65 -26.21
CA LYS A 40 -2.73 1.37 -25.45
C LYS A 40 -2.98 2.86 -25.46
N GLU A 41 -3.27 3.45 -26.62
CA GLU A 41 -3.54 4.86 -26.75
C GLU A 41 -4.80 5.29 -25.97
N GLU A 42 -5.86 4.48 -26.03
CA GLU A 42 -7.09 4.72 -25.28
C GLU A 42 -6.87 4.63 -23.77
N LEU A 43 -6.11 3.62 -23.32
CA LEU A 43 -5.74 3.46 -21.91
C LEU A 43 -4.92 4.66 -21.41
N ILE A 44 -3.93 5.11 -22.19
CA ILE A 44 -3.11 6.27 -21.82
C ILE A 44 -3.98 7.54 -21.75
N LYS A 45 -4.89 7.76 -22.70
CA LYS A 45 -5.84 8.87 -22.65
C LYS A 45 -6.72 8.80 -21.40
N PHE A 46 -7.20 7.60 -21.06
CA PHE A 46 -7.99 7.38 -19.86
C PHE A 46 -7.21 7.68 -18.58
N LEU A 47 -5.98 7.19 -18.43
CA LEU A 47 -5.13 7.44 -17.27
C LEU A 47 -4.81 8.92 -17.10
N ARG A 48 -4.52 9.63 -18.21
CA ARG A 48 -4.29 11.09 -18.21
C ARG A 48 -5.51 11.90 -17.79
N ARG A 49 -6.73 11.46 -18.14
CA ARG A 49 -7.99 12.11 -17.69
C ARG A 49 -8.26 11.89 -16.20
N ASN A 50 -7.68 10.86 -15.62
CA ASN A 50 -7.89 10.45 -14.24
C ASN A 50 -6.61 10.63 -13.38
N VAL A 51 -5.76 11.59 -13.73
CA VAL A 51 -4.49 11.84 -13.01
C VAL A 51 -4.72 12.15 -11.52
N ASP A 52 -5.89 12.67 -11.18
CA ASP A 52 -6.34 12.99 -9.83
C ASP A 52 -6.56 11.76 -8.92
N VAL A 53 -6.57 10.54 -9.48
CA VAL A 53 -6.59 9.30 -8.68
C VAL A 53 -5.21 8.96 -8.13
N PHE A 54 -4.15 9.57 -8.64
CA PHE A 54 -2.78 9.30 -8.26
C PHE A 54 -2.23 10.37 -7.31
N ALA A 55 -1.27 9.99 -6.50
CA ALA A 55 -0.46 10.92 -5.71
C ALA A 55 1.02 10.71 -6.07
N TRP A 56 1.69 11.80 -6.34
CA TRP A 56 3.11 11.86 -6.67
C TRP A 56 3.94 12.25 -5.44
N ASN A 57 3.32 12.98 -4.51
CA ASN A 57 3.91 13.46 -3.28
C ASN A 57 3.03 13.16 -2.06
N ALA A 58 3.65 13.07 -0.89
CA ALA A 58 2.95 12.73 0.35
C ALA A 58 1.83 13.73 0.74
N TYR A 59 1.94 14.98 0.33
CA TYR A 59 0.94 16.02 0.60
C TYR A 59 -0.24 16.03 -0.39
N GLU A 60 -0.14 15.27 -1.49
CA GLU A 60 -1.21 15.12 -2.48
C GLU A 60 -2.22 14.02 -2.11
N ALA A 61 -1.89 13.18 -1.14
CA ALA A 61 -2.77 12.12 -0.68
C ALA A 61 -3.67 12.62 0.45
N PRO A 62 -4.92 13.03 0.16
CA PRO A 62 -5.87 13.40 1.20
C PRO A 62 -6.22 12.17 2.04
N TRP A 63 -6.77 12.40 3.23
CA TRP A 63 -7.25 11.29 4.05
C TRP A 63 -8.65 10.86 3.62
N VAL A 64 -8.92 9.58 3.79
CA VAL A 64 -10.28 9.04 3.71
C VAL A 64 -11.14 9.73 4.76
N ASP A 65 -12.42 9.94 4.47
CA ASP A 65 -13.32 10.63 5.37
C ASP A 65 -13.43 9.92 6.73
N LEU A 66 -13.26 10.67 7.82
CA LEU A 66 -13.34 10.16 9.19
C LEU A 66 -14.70 9.50 9.49
N SER A 67 -15.77 10.00 8.85
CA SER A 67 -17.12 9.45 9.03
C SER A 67 -17.30 8.12 8.30
N PHE A 68 -16.54 7.87 7.25
CA PHE A 68 -16.55 6.58 6.54
C PHE A 68 -15.86 5.50 7.35
N ILE A 69 -14.63 5.77 7.82
CA ILE A 69 -13.85 4.86 8.67
C ILE A 69 -12.69 5.60 9.35
N CYS A 70 -12.33 5.16 10.55
CA CYS A 70 -11.08 5.56 11.20
C CYS A 70 -10.50 4.39 12.00
N HIS A 71 -9.23 4.47 12.30
CA HIS A 71 -8.55 3.47 13.12
C HIS A 71 -8.75 3.77 14.61
N TYR A 72 -9.18 2.77 15.37
CA TYR A 72 -9.29 2.78 16.82
C TYR A 72 -8.24 1.86 17.44
N LEU A 73 -7.57 2.33 18.47
CA LEU A 73 -6.63 1.51 19.26
C LEU A 73 -7.36 0.61 20.26
N ASN A 74 -8.53 1.03 20.70
CA ASN A 74 -9.37 0.33 21.67
C ASN A 74 -8.61 -0.07 22.94
N VAL A 75 -7.69 0.79 23.40
CA VAL A 75 -6.92 0.58 24.65
C VAL A 75 -7.82 0.79 25.84
N ASN A 76 -7.80 -0.16 26.79
CA ASN A 76 -8.51 -0.04 28.04
C ASN A 76 -8.06 1.23 28.80
N PRO A 77 -8.97 2.14 29.20
CA PRO A 77 -8.63 3.40 29.88
C PRO A 77 -7.89 3.22 31.22
N PHE A 78 -8.00 2.07 31.85
CA PHE A 78 -7.32 1.76 33.13
C PHE A 78 -5.88 1.29 32.96
N VAL A 79 -5.40 1.11 31.74
CA VAL A 79 -4.00 0.75 31.46
C VAL A 79 -3.10 1.94 31.76
N THR A 80 -2.06 1.70 32.57
CA THR A 80 -1.02 2.71 32.85
C THR A 80 -0.21 3.02 31.59
N PRO A 81 -0.19 4.28 31.14
CA PRO A 81 0.62 4.70 30.00
C PRO A 81 2.12 4.46 30.22
N LYS A 82 2.83 4.15 29.14
CA LYS A 82 4.28 3.93 29.18
C LYS A 82 5.02 4.96 28.35
N LYS A 83 6.15 5.42 28.92
CA LYS A 83 7.13 6.27 28.23
C LYS A 83 8.42 5.47 28.06
N GLN A 84 8.82 5.24 26.83
CA GLN A 84 10.11 4.58 26.56
C GLN A 84 11.25 5.56 26.88
N GLN A 85 12.35 5.01 27.45
CA GLN A 85 13.56 5.78 27.65
C GLN A 85 14.17 6.17 26.30
N PRO A 86 14.65 7.43 26.13
CA PRO A 86 15.29 7.87 24.91
C PRO A 86 16.49 6.98 24.54
N ARG A 87 16.61 6.63 23.27
CA ARG A 87 17.75 5.86 22.73
C ARG A 87 18.79 6.80 22.16
N CYS A 88 20.08 6.53 22.41
CA CYS A 88 21.17 7.19 21.70
C CYS A 88 21.17 6.81 20.23
N SER A 89 21.40 7.76 19.35
CA SER A 89 21.31 7.56 17.91
C SER A 89 22.46 8.24 17.17
N SER A 90 22.83 7.73 15.98
CA SER A 90 23.89 8.29 15.15
C SER A 90 23.42 9.55 14.41
N LYS A 91 24.37 10.30 13.83
CA LYS A 91 24.07 11.48 13.01
C LYS A 91 23.21 11.14 11.79
N ASP A 92 23.54 10.06 11.08
CA ASP A 92 22.79 9.59 9.90
C ASP A 92 21.32 9.27 10.24
N TYR A 93 21.09 8.77 11.45
CA TYR A 93 19.74 8.54 11.96
C TYR A 93 18.96 9.85 12.08
N PHE A 94 19.61 10.89 12.59
CA PHE A 94 18.97 12.20 12.80
C PHE A 94 18.56 12.85 11.49
N ASP A 95 19.42 12.83 10.49
CA ASP A 95 19.15 13.40 9.19
C ASP A 95 17.97 12.66 8.51
N ALA A 96 17.94 11.33 8.56
CA ALA A 96 16.85 10.54 8.04
C ALA A 96 15.50 10.83 8.75
N VAL A 97 15.51 10.97 10.08
CA VAL A 97 14.30 11.31 10.87
C VAL A 97 13.82 12.71 10.54
N LYS A 98 14.73 13.68 10.41
CA LYS A 98 14.40 15.07 10.08
C LYS A 98 13.70 15.19 8.72
N ASP A 99 14.24 14.52 7.71
CA ASP A 99 13.68 14.54 6.35
C ASP A 99 12.28 13.93 6.32
N GLU A 100 12.07 12.81 7.01
CA GLU A 100 10.76 12.17 7.07
C GLU A 100 9.74 12.99 7.88
N LEU A 101 10.17 13.63 8.97
CA LEU A 101 9.34 14.55 9.74
C LEU A 101 8.84 15.73 8.91
N MET A 102 9.71 16.29 8.05
CA MET A 102 9.29 17.39 7.16
C MET A 102 8.18 16.95 6.23
N LYS A 103 8.28 15.75 5.63
CA LYS A 103 7.23 15.18 4.78
C LYS A 103 5.92 14.97 5.55
N PHE A 104 5.98 14.41 6.76
CA PHE A 104 4.78 14.20 7.58
C PHE A 104 4.13 15.52 8.02
N LYS A 105 4.94 16.56 8.31
CA LYS A 105 4.42 17.90 8.62
C LYS A 105 3.73 18.52 7.42
N GLN A 106 4.34 18.46 6.25
CA GLN A 106 3.77 18.97 5.00
C GLN A 106 2.46 18.27 4.64
N ALA A 107 2.42 16.95 4.83
CA ALA A 107 1.20 16.15 4.65
C ALA A 107 0.15 16.37 5.75
N GLY A 108 0.45 17.14 6.79
CA GLY A 108 -0.43 17.33 7.95
C GLY A 108 -0.67 16.05 8.78
N ALA A 109 0.10 14.99 8.53
CA ALA A 109 -0.06 13.66 9.13
C ALA A 109 0.33 13.59 10.60
N ILE A 110 1.11 14.55 11.08
CA ILE A 110 1.56 14.65 12.48
C ILE A 110 1.27 16.01 13.07
N LYS A 111 1.22 16.06 14.40
CA LYS A 111 1.07 17.29 15.19
C LYS A 111 2.06 17.29 16.35
N GLU A 112 2.68 18.44 16.65
CA GLU A 112 3.54 18.62 17.81
C GLU A 112 2.74 18.62 19.11
N VAL A 113 3.32 18.00 20.16
CA VAL A 113 2.68 17.87 21.48
C VAL A 113 3.69 18.06 22.61
N PHE A 114 3.23 18.60 23.75
CA PHE A 114 4.08 18.95 24.87
C PHE A 114 3.87 18.07 26.10
N TYR A 115 2.62 17.71 26.43
CA TYR A 115 2.29 16.94 27.63
C TYR A 115 1.88 15.54 27.25
N LEU A 116 2.75 14.54 27.54
CA LEU A 116 2.62 13.20 27.02
C LEU A 116 2.34 12.21 28.16
N LYS A 117 1.37 11.32 27.91
CA LYS A 117 1.17 10.12 28.72
C LYS A 117 1.91 8.92 28.15
N TRP A 118 1.82 8.73 26.84
CA TRP A 118 2.53 7.71 26.07
C TRP A 118 3.72 8.32 25.34
N LEU A 119 4.83 7.58 25.20
CA LEU A 119 5.97 8.01 24.39
C LEU A 119 6.72 6.81 23.83
N ALA A 120 6.87 6.77 22.52
CA ALA A 120 7.61 5.75 21.78
C ALA A 120 8.88 6.33 21.15
N ASN A 121 9.90 5.50 20.95
CA ASN A 121 11.10 5.87 20.21
C ASN A 121 10.90 5.72 18.71
N THR A 122 11.59 6.55 17.93
CA THR A 122 11.76 6.34 16.50
C THR A 122 12.90 5.34 16.22
N MET A 123 12.81 4.65 15.10
CA MET A 123 13.81 3.72 14.58
C MET A 123 14.00 3.96 13.09
N VAL A 124 15.22 3.79 12.58
CA VAL A 124 15.52 3.88 11.16
C VAL A 124 15.92 2.52 10.63
N VAL A 125 15.25 2.06 9.59
CA VAL A 125 15.53 0.81 8.90
C VAL A 125 16.01 1.12 7.48
N LYS A 126 17.19 0.64 7.11
CA LYS A 126 17.72 0.74 5.74
C LYS A 126 17.02 -0.29 4.86
N LYS A 127 16.44 0.17 3.74
CA LYS A 127 15.89 -0.69 2.69
C LYS A 127 17.00 -1.25 1.81
N LYS A 128 16.74 -2.33 1.07
CA LYS A 128 17.68 -2.93 0.10
C LYS A 128 18.20 -1.92 -0.94
N ASN A 129 17.41 -0.92 -1.30
CA ASN A 129 17.78 0.16 -2.22
C ASN A 129 18.56 1.32 -1.57
N GLY A 130 19.05 1.16 -0.34
CA GLY A 130 19.80 2.16 0.40
C GLY A 130 18.97 3.28 1.04
N LYS A 131 17.71 3.45 0.66
CA LYS A 131 16.83 4.47 1.26
C LYS A 131 16.48 4.09 2.69
N CYS A 132 16.41 5.09 3.59
CA CYS A 132 15.97 4.90 4.97
C CYS A 132 14.44 4.94 5.08
N ARG A 133 13.91 4.13 6.00
CA ARG A 133 12.51 4.19 6.45
C ARG A 133 12.53 4.51 7.93
N VAL A 134 11.82 5.55 8.32
CA VAL A 134 11.58 5.87 9.74
C VAL A 134 10.35 5.09 10.21
N CYS A 135 10.51 4.37 11.30
CA CYS A 135 9.46 3.62 11.98
C CYS A 135 9.35 4.11 13.44
N VAL A 136 8.22 3.88 14.06
CA VAL A 136 8.02 4.16 15.50
C VAL A 136 7.80 2.85 16.24
N ASP A 137 8.46 2.70 17.37
CA ASP A 137 8.38 1.50 18.22
C ASP A 137 7.12 1.51 19.09
N PHE A 138 6.02 1.06 18.54
CA PHE A 138 4.77 0.94 19.29
C PHE A 138 4.63 -0.37 20.06
N THR A 139 5.72 -1.08 20.37
CA THR A 139 5.67 -2.40 21.04
C THR A 139 4.88 -2.36 22.33
N ASP A 140 5.08 -1.36 23.20
CA ASP A 140 4.38 -1.29 24.47
C ASP A 140 2.89 -0.96 24.32
N LEU A 141 2.55 -0.09 23.35
CA LEU A 141 1.17 0.19 23.01
C LEU A 141 0.47 -1.04 22.43
N ASN A 142 1.14 -1.74 21.50
CA ASN A 142 0.60 -2.93 20.84
C ASN A 142 0.31 -4.08 21.83
N LYS A 143 1.06 -4.19 22.95
CA LYS A 143 0.81 -5.18 24.00
C LYS A 143 -0.56 -5.00 24.67
N VAL A 144 -1.01 -3.76 24.80
CA VAL A 144 -2.26 -3.41 25.48
C VAL A 144 -3.45 -3.18 24.54
N CYS A 145 -3.21 -3.12 23.25
CA CYS A 145 -4.27 -3.10 22.24
C CYS A 145 -4.87 -4.52 22.08
N PRO A 146 -6.19 -4.70 22.17
CA PRO A 146 -6.82 -5.99 21.87
C PRO A 146 -6.60 -6.32 20.38
N LYS A 147 -6.57 -7.63 20.08
CA LYS A 147 -6.48 -8.08 18.67
C LYS A 147 -7.84 -7.90 17.99
N ASP A 148 -7.85 -7.29 16.82
CA ASP A 148 -9.01 -7.26 15.95
C ASP A 148 -9.16 -8.62 15.25
N PRO A 149 -10.29 -9.31 15.39
CA PRO A 149 -10.52 -10.60 14.74
C PRO A 149 -10.97 -10.49 13.27
N PHE A 150 -10.96 -9.30 12.67
CA PHE A 150 -11.37 -9.13 11.28
C PHE A 150 -10.58 -10.05 10.36
N PRO A 151 -11.26 -10.85 9.51
CA PRO A 151 -10.60 -11.79 8.62
C PRO A 151 -9.85 -11.04 7.52
N ILE A 152 -8.56 -11.37 7.36
CA ILE A 152 -7.78 -10.96 6.19
C ILE A 152 -7.98 -12.07 5.14
N PRO A 153 -8.26 -11.72 3.88
CA PRO A 153 -8.44 -12.71 2.81
C PRO A 153 -7.24 -13.66 2.72
N ARG A 154 -7.48 -14.89 2.34
CA ARG A 154 -6.42 -15.86 2.10
C ARG A 154 -5.78 -15.57 0.74
N ILE A 155 -4.45 -15.54 0.71
CA ILE A 155 -3.69 -15.22 -0.50
C ILE A 155 -3.97 -16.23 -1.62
N ASP A 156 -4.08 -17.51 -1.29
CA ASP A 156 -4.41 -18.58 -2.26
C ASP A 156 -5.76 -18.32 -2.95
N GLN A 157 -6.80 -17.93 -2.21
CA GLN A 157 -8.12 -17.61 -2.77
C GLN A 157 -8.08 -16.40 -3.69
N LEU A 158 -7.33 -15.36 -3.30
CA LEU A 158 -7.15 -14.16 -4.15
C LEU A 158 -6.42 -14.51 -5.45
N MET A 159 -5.42 -15.40 -5.38
CA MET A 159 -4.70 -15.85 -6.56
C MET A 159 -5.60 -16.67 -7.50
N ASP A 160 -6.37 -17.62 -6.95
CA ASP A 160 -7.31 -18.42 -7.74
C ASP A 160 -8.33 -17.53 -8.46
N ALA A 161 -8.77 -16.43 -7.82
CA ALA A 161 -9.69 -15.48 -8.42
C ALA A 161 -9.10 -14.69 -9.60
N THR A 162 -7.77 -14.67 -9.78
CA THR A 162 -7.11 -14.00 -10.91
C THR A 162 -6.93 -14.86 -12.13
N VAL A 163 -7.06 -16.19 -11.98
CA VAL A 163 -6.88 -17.18 -13.07
C VAL A 163 -7.93 -16.96 -14.16
N GLY A 164 -7.52 -17.14 -15.42
CA GLY A 164 -8.41 -17.05 -16.58
C GLY A 164 -8.69 -15.63 -17.08
N HIS A 165 -8.06 -14.62 -16.50
CA HIS A 165 -8.19 -13.25 -16.97
C HIS A 165 -7.00 -12.89 -17.87
N PRO A 166 -7.23 -12.55 -19.15
CA PRO A 166 -6.15 -12.32 -20.12
C PRO A 166 -5.38 -11.03 -19.85
N ARG A 167 -6.00 -10.05 -19.18
CA ARG A 167 -5.41 -8.78 -18.81
C ARG A 167 -5.79 -8.42 -17.37
N MET A 168 -4.81 -7.91 -16.64
CA MET A 168 -4.96 -7.49 -15.26
C MET A 168 -4.29 -6.13 -15.06
N SER A 169 -4.77 -5.37 -14.08
CA SER A 169 -4.06 -4.18 -13.62
C SER A 169 -3.74 -4.34 -12.14
N PHE A 170 -2.47 -4.19 -11.80
CA PHE A 170 -2.01 -4.26 -10.42
C PHE A 170 -1.89 -2.86 -9.87
N LEU A 171 -2.63 -2.59 -8.81
CA LEU A 171 -2.77 -1.28 -8.22
C LEU A 171 -2.22 -1.30 -6.80
N ASN A 172 -1.55 -0.21 -6.40
CA ASN A 172 -1.01 -0.08 -5.06
C ASN A 172 -1.38 1.29 -4.48
N ALA A 173 -1.92 1.31 -3.26
CA ALA A 173 -2.29 2.55 -2.60
C ALA A 173 -1.05 3.37 -2.21
N PHE A 174 -1.10 4.69 -2.45
CA PHE A 174 -0.02 5.60 -2.11
C PHE A 174 0.04 5.80 -0.59
N GLN A 175 1.08 5.27 0.07
CA GLN A 175 1.21 5.34 1.53
C GLN A 175 -0.11 4.99 2.26
N GLY A 176 -0.78 3.90 1.84
CA GLY A 176 -2.17 3.58 2.14
C GLY A 176 -2.56 3.77 3.61
N TYR A 177 -1.73 3.33 4.56
CA TYR A 177 -2.00 3.52 5.99
C TYR A 177 -2.09 4.99 6.40
N HIS A 178 -1.30 5.87 5.80
CA HIS A 178 -1.36 7.31 6.09
C HIS A 178 -2.57 8.02 5.48
N GLN A 179 -3.31 7.36 4.58
CA GLN A 179 -4.59 7.88 4.10
C GLN A 179 -5.75 7.56 5.06
N MET A 180 -5.53 6.70 6.06
CA MET A 180 -6.54 6.36 7.06
C MET A 180 -6.42 7.26 8.28
N PRO A 181 -7.48 8.02 8.65
CA PRO A 181 -7.47 8.84 9.84
C PRO A 181 -7.47 7.97 11.11
N LEU A 182 -6.86 8.49 12.16
CA LEU A 182 -6.90 7.92 13.50
C LEU A 182 -8.01 8.58 14.32
N ALA A 183 -8.70 7.80 15.14
CA ALA A 183 -9.69 8.32 16.05
C ALA A 183 -9.11 9.40 16.96
N LEU A 184 -9.79 10.55 17.11
CA LEU A 184 -9.29 11.71 17.84
C LEU A 184 -8.84 11.38 19.27
N GLY A 185 -9.61 10.54 19.97
CA GLY A 185 -9.28 10.12 21.35
C GLY A 185 -8.07 9.18 21.47
N ASP A 186 -7.55 8.67 20.34
CA ASP A 186 -6.41 7.76 20.30
C ASP A 186 -5.11 8.44 19.82
N GLN A 187 -5.19 9.62 19.23
CA GLN A 187 -4.02 10.33 18.67
C GLN A 187 -2.93 10.58 19.72
N GLU A 188 -3.31 10.93 20.96
CA GLU A 188 -2.35 11.16 22.03
C GLU A 188 -1.63 9.89 22.53
N LYS A 189 -2.14 8.71 22.19
CA LYS A 189 -1.54 7.43 22.57
C LYS A 189 -0.40 7.01 21.64
N ILE A 190 -0.36 7.55 20.42
CA ILE A 190 0.67 7.24 19.41
C ILE A 190 1.70 8.35 19.26
N THR A 191 2.15 8.85 20.39
CA THR A 191 3.20 9.88 20.46
C THR A 191 4.58 9.25 20.35
N PHE A 192 5.48 9.99 19.71
CA PHE A 192 6.88 9.59 19.54
C PHE A 192 7.84 10.75 19.73
N VAL A 193 9.05 10.44 20.17
CA VAL A 193 10.11 11.39 20.40
C VAL A 193 11.04 11.50 19.21
N THR A 194 11.47 12.71 18.92
CA THR A 194 12.52 13.05 17.96
C THR A 194 13.45 14.07 18.55
N LEU A 195 14.55 14.41 17.88
CA LEU A 195 15.43 15.48 18.33
C LEU A 195 14.80 16.87 18.32
N THR A 196 13.84 17.11 17.43
CA THR A 196 13.22 18.41 17.23
C THR A 196 11.95 18.62 18.04
N GLY A 197 11.52 17.60 18.79
CA GLY A 197 10.31 17.65 19.60
C GLY A 197 9.55 16.32 19.64
N ASN A 198 8.40 16.35 20.25
CA ASN A 198 7.50 15.21 20.36
C ASN A 198 6.29 15.42 19.47
N TYR A 199 5.89 14.37 18.78
CA TYR A 199 4.79 14.42 17.82
C TYR A 199 3.84 13.26 18.05
N HIS A 200 2.57 13.43 17.66
CA HIS A 200 1.66 12.32 17.46
C HIS A 200 1.15 12.27 16.02
N TYR A 201 0.79 11.09 15.57
CA TYR A 201 0.12 10.94 14.29
C TYR A 201 -1.36 11.34 14.39
N LYS A 202 -1.88 11.93 13.30
CA LYS A 202 -3.31 12.15 13.08
C LYS A 202 -3.92 11.08 12.19
N VAL A 203 -3.05 10.34 11.52
CA VAL A 203 -3.36 9.21 10.62
C VAL A 203 -2.76 7.93 11.17
N MET A 204 -3.19 6.81 10.66
CA MET A 204 -2.71 5.49 11.08
C MET A 204 -1.27 5.26 10.60
N PRO A 205 -0.27 5.18 11.49
CA PRO A 205 1.10 4.85 11.10
C PRO A 205 1.30 3.36 10.89
N PHE A 206 2.42 3.02 10.27
CA PHE A 206 2.92 1.64 10.28
C PHE A 206 3.24 1.18 11.71
N SER A 207 3.34 -0.14 11.90
CA SER A 207 3.72 -0.79 13.16
C SER A 207 2.60 -0.89 14.22
N LEU A 208 1.39 -0.40 13.98
CA LEU A 208 0.24 -0.64 14.86
C LEU A 208 -0.32 -2.07 14.66
N LYS A 209 -0.67 -2.74 15.78
CA LYS A 209 -1.11 -4.14 15.82
C LYS A 209 -2.26 -4.48 14.87
N ASN A 210 -3.26 -3.63 14.78
CA ASN A 210 -4.48 -3.87 14.01
C ASN A 210 -4.57 -3.04 12.73
N ALA A 211 -3.47 -2.40 12.30
CA ALA A 211 -3.46 -1.53 11.13
C ALA A 211 -3.93 -2.29 9.87
N GLY A 212 -3.40 -3.48 9.63
CA GLY A 212 -3.78 -4.32 8.49
C GLY A 212 -5.26 -4.69 8.49
N SER A 213 -5.80 -5.12 9.65
CA SER A 213 -7.22 -5.49 9.77
C SER A 213 -8.16 -4.31 9.52
N THR A 214 -7.83 -3.14 10.08
CA THR A 214 -8.64 -1.92 9.86
C THR A 214 -8.57 -1.46 8.41
N TYR A 215 -7.38 -1.51 7.80
CA TYR A 215 -7.19 -1.14 6.41
C TYR A 215 -7.93 -2.10 5.46
N GLN A 216 -7.82 -3.40 5.68
CA GLN A 216 -8.57 -4.40 4.91
C GLN A 216 -10.08 -4.18 5.02
N ARG A 217 -10.59 -3.91 6.23
CA ARG A 217 -12.01 -3.58 6.45
C ARG A 217 -12.44 -2.33 5.66
N MET A 218 -11.60 -1.31 5.61
CA MET A 218 -11.83 -0.12 4.79
C MET A 218 -11.97 -0.48 3.32
N MET A 219 -10.99 -1.22 2.79
CA MET A 219 -10.94 -1.60 1.39
C MET A 219 -12.12 -2.51 1.02
N THR A 220 -12.43 -3.50 1.84
CA THR A 220 -13.59 -4.37 1.66
C THR A 220 -14.89 -3.57 1.59
N ARG A 221 -15.10 -2.63 2.51
CA ARG A 221 -16.30 -1.78 2.53
C ARG A 221 -16.34 -0.80 1.36
N MET A 222 -15.19 -0.29 0.94
CA MET A 222 -15.08 0.69 -0.16
C MET A 222 -15.42 0.05 -1.50
N PHE A 223 -14.91 -1.16 -1.74
CA PHE A 223 -15.05 -1.87 -3.01
C PHE A 223 -16.12 -2.97 -2.99
N GLU A 224 -16.94 -3.08 -1.93
CA GLU A 224 -17.97 -4.12 -1.77
C GLU A 224 -18.79 -4.40 -3.05
N PRO A 225 -19.23 -3.40 -3.85
CA PRO A 225 -19.98 -3.67 -5.08
C PRO A 225 -19.17 -4.35 -6.19
N GLN A 226 -17.84 -4.26 -6.14
CA GLN A 226 -16.92 -4.71 -7.18
C GLN A 226 -16.05 -5.90 -6.74
N LEU A 227 -16.02 -6.22 -5.43
CA LEU A 227 -15.27 -7.36 -4.91
C LEU A 227 -15.74 -8.67 -5.55
N ASP A 228 -14.81 -9.59 -5.75
CA ASP A 228 -15.00 -10.90 -6.39
C ASP A 228 -15.45 -10.82 -7.87
N LYS A 229 -15.77 -9.63 -8.38
CA LYS A 229 -16.18 -9.39 -9.77
C LYS A 229 -15.04 -8.87 -10.61
N SER A 230 -14.64 -7.62 -10.38
CA SER A 230 -13.63 -6.91 -11.16
C SER A 230 -12.38 -6.54 -10.37
N ILE A 231 -12.42 -6.62 -9.03
CA ILE A 231 -11.28 -6.29 -8.17
C ILE A 231 -11.12 -7.27 -7.02
N GLU A 232 -9.87 -7.62 -6.73
CA GLU A 232 -9.46 -8.29 -5.50
C GLU A 232 -8.56 -7.36 -4.70
N VAL A 233 -8.67 -7.42 -3.36
CA VAL A 233 -7.97 -6.49 -2.48
C VAL A 233 -7.31 -7.21 -1.33
N TYR A 234 -6.01 -6.97 -1.17
CA TYR A 234 -5.23 -7.42 -0.02
C TYR A 234 -4.43 -6.25 0.58
N ILE A 235 -4.99 -5.63 1.60
CA ILE A 235 -4.42 -4.45 2.25
C ILE A 235 -4.13 -3.34 1.23
N ASP A 236 -2.87 -2.97 0.99
CA ASP A 236 -2.47 -1.90 0.07
C ASP A 236 -2.44 -2.35 -1.41
N ASP A 237 -2.40 -3.66 -1.64
CA ASP A 237 -2.27 -4.24 -2.97
C ASP A 237 -3.64 -4.67 -3.52
N MET A 238 -3.92 -4.30 -4.75
CA MET A 238 -5.16 -4.61 -5.44
C MET A 238 -4.85 -5.17 -6.82
N VAL A 239 -5.64 -6.14 -7.26
CA VAL A 239 -5.61 -6.61 -8.63
C VAL A 239 -6.98 -6.42 -9.26
N MET A 240 -7.02 -5.65 -10.32
CA MET A 240 -8.19 -5.52 -11.16
C MET A 240 -8.09 -6.52 -12.30
N LYS A 241 -9.16 -7.25 -12.52
CA LYS A 241 -9.27 -8.32 -13.53
C LYS A 241 -10.34 -7.96 -14.53
N SER A 242 -10.08 -8.19 -15.83
CA SER A 242 -11.06 -8.01 -16.89
C SER A 242 -11.20 -9.29 -17.69
N LYS A 243 -12.44 -9.68 -17.96
CA LYS A 243 -12.75 -10.85 -18.81
C LYS A 243 -12.73 -10.52 -20.30
N VAL A 244 -12.90 -9.28 -20.66
CA VAL A 244 -13.01 -8.81 -22.04
C VAL A 244 -11.90 -7.80 -22.30
N VAL A 245 -11.16 -8.01 -23.39
CA VAL A 245 -10.04 -7.16 -23.76
C VAL A 245 -10.48 -5.70 -24.01
N PHE A 246 -11.74 -5.49 -24.42
CA PHE A 246 -12.32 -4.18 -24.76
C PHE A 246 -13.09 -3.46 -23.63
N GLU A 247 -13.37 -4.12 -22.49
CA GLU A 247 -14.09 -3.50 -21.36
C GLU A 247 -13.22 -3.05 -20.15
N PRO A 248 -11.86 -3.10 -20.18
CA PRO A 248 -11.07 -2.72 -19.01
C PRO A 248 -11.32 -1.27 -18.56
N MET A 249 -11.71 -0.38 -19.47
CA MET A 249 -11.95 1.03 -19.13
C MET A 249 -13.25 1.26 -18.37
N GLY A 250 -14.28 0.43 -18.58
CA GLY A 250 -15.53 0.50 -17.83
C GLY A 250 -15.31 0.11 -16.36
N ASP A 251 -14.68 -1.04 -16.13
CA ASP A 251 -14.39 -1.52 -14.78
C ASP A 251 -13.35 -0.63 -14.07
N LEU A 252 -12.27 -0.25 -14.76
CA LEU A 252 -11.26 0.66 -14.22
C LEU A 252 -11.85 2.03 -13.91
N GLY A 253 -12.77 2.53 -14.75
CA GLY A 253 -13.51 3.76 -14.51
C GLY A 253 -14.34 3.69 -13.24
N ASN A 254 -15.11 2.62 -13.04
CA ASN A 254 -15.89 2.40 -11.84
C ASN A 254 -15.02 2.35 -10.58
N ILE A 255 -13.88 1.66 -10.64
CA ILE A 255 -12.92 1.60 -9.53
C ILE A 255 -12.34 2.99 -9.23
N PHE A 256 -11.97 3.75 -10.25
CA PHE A 256 -11.44 5.11 -10.08
C PHE A 256 -12.47 6.07 -9.50
N GLU A 257 -13.74 5.99 -9.92
CA GLU A 257 -14.81 6.80 -9.34
C GLU A 257 -15.04 6.47 -7.85
N ILE A 258 -14.96 5.19 -7.47
CA ILE A 258 -15.00 4.78 -6.05
C ILE A 258 -13.82 5.39 -5.29
N MET A 259 -12.61 5.32 -5.84
CA MET A 259 -11.41 5.91 -5.22
C MET A 259 -11.54 7.42 -5.06
N LYS A 260 -12.01 8.15 -6.09
CA LYS A 260 -12.26 9.60 -6.04
C LYS A 260 -13.26 9.94 -4.95
N LYS A 261 -14.40 9.23 -4.92
CA LYS A 261 -15.46 9.42 -3.92
C LYS A 261 -14.91 9.31 -2.49
N HIS A 262 -14.04 8.35 -2.23
CA HIS A 262 -13.45 8.12 -0.91
C HIS A 262 -12.09 8.79 -0.71
N LYS A 263 -11.62 9.55 -1.70
CA LYS A 263 -10.33 10.25 -1.69
C LYS A 263 -9.11 9.31 -1.56
N LEU A 264 -9.24 8.04 -1.91
CA LEU A 264 -8.12 7.11 -1.95
C LEU A 264 -7.22 7.43 -3.15
N ARG A 265 -5.91 7.47 -2.93
CA ARG A 265 -4.91 7.74 -3.97
C ARG A 265 -4.01 6.56 -4.21
N LEU A 266 -3.65 6.36 -5.49
CA LEU A 266 -2.73 5.32 -5.94
C LEU A 266 -1.31 5.85 -6.09
N ASN A 267 -0.35 4.93 -5.98
CA ASN A 267 1.05 5.17 -6.29
C ASN A 267 1.32 4.75 -7.75
N ALA A 268 1.36 5.71 -8.67
CA ALA A 268 1.51 5.43 -10.10
C ALA A 268 2.76 4.59 -10.41
N SER A 269 3.91 4.87 -9.78
CA SER A 269 5.16 4.14 -10.01
C SER A 269 5.15 2.67 -9.55
N LYS A 270 4.14 2.28 -8.79
CA LYS A 270 3.94 0.89 -8.33
C LYS A 270 2.73 0.22 -8.95
N CYS A 271 2.02 0.92 -9.83
CA CYS A 271 0.89 0.35 -10.55
C CYS A 271 1.34 -0.09 -11.94
N SER A 272 0.83 -1.24 -12.38
CA SER A 272 0.95 -1.71 -13.76
C SER A 272 -0.44 -1.89 -14.35
N PHE A 273 -0.64 -1.36 -15.56
CA PHE A 273 -1.95 -1.32 -16.19
C PHE A 273 -2.04 -2.25 -17.39
N SER A 274 -3.08 -3.08 -17.41
CA SER A 274 -3.44 -3.96 -18.53
C SER A 274 -2.29 -4.87 -18.98
N VAL A 275 -1.74 -5.63 -18.03
CA VAL A 275 -0.65 -6.60 -18.25
C VAL A 275 -1.19 -8.03 -18.28
N GLY A 276 -0.56 -8.92 -19.02
CA GLY A 276 -0.86 -10.36 -19.05
C GLY A 276 -0.23 -11.13 -17.90
N SER A 277 0.83 -10.58 -17.27
CA SER A 277 1.52 -11.18 -16.13
C SER A 277 2.27 -10.13 -15.32
N ASP A 278 2.23 -10.25 -13.99
CA ASP A 278 3.02 -9.41 -13.07
C ASP A 278 3.17 -10.09 -11.69
N LYS A 279 3.97 -9.49 -10.82
CA LYS A 279 4.17 -9.94 -9.43
C LYS A 279 3.08 -9.38 -8.51
N PHE A 280 2.33 -10.27 -7.87
CA PHE A 280 1.34 -9.90 -6.88
C PHE A 280 1.56 -10.70 -5.59
N LEU A 281 1.68 -10.00 -4.45
CA LEU A 281 1.93 -10.58 -3.12
C LEU A 281 3.12 -11.56 -3.08
N GLY A 282 4.12 -11.33 -3.93
CA GLY A 282 5.32 -12.18 -4.02
C GLY A 282 5.21 -13.38 -4.97
N TYR A 283 4.05 -13.60 -5.55
CA TYR A 283 3.82 -14.65 -6.57
C TYR A 283 3.85 -14.05 -7.97
N MET A 284 4.23 -14.88 -8.95
CA MET A 284 4.03 -14.56 -10.36
C MET A 284 2.60 -14.95 -10.74
N VAL A 285 1.80 -13.98 -11.15
CA VAL A 285 0.42 -14.18 -11.59
C VAL A 285 0.34 -14.05 -13.10
N THR A 286 -0.25 -15.05 -13.75
CA THR A 286 -0.48 -15.08 -15.19
C THR A 286 -1.93 -15.50 -15.47
N HIS A 287 -2.37 -15.39 -16.70
CA HIS A 287 -3.69 -15.91 -17.11
C HIS A 287 -3.84 -17.43 -16.89
N ARG A 288 -2.74 -18.19 -16.80
CA ARG A 288 -2.72 -19.63 -16.55
C ARG A 288 -2.80 -19.99 -15.07
N GLY A 289 -2.52 -19.03 -14.20
CA GLY A 289 -2.49 -19.21 -12.74
C GLY A 289 -1.24 -18.66 -12.08
N ILE A 290 -0.94 -19.24 -10.92
CA ILE A 290 0.23 -18.89 -10.12
C ILE A 290 1.44 -19.67 -10.64
N GLU A 291 2.51 -18.95 -10.87
CA GLU A 291 3.79 -19.56 -11.18
C GLU A 291 4.81 -19.27 -10.10
N VAL A 292 5.71 -20.20 -9.89
CA VAL A 292 6.71 -20.09 -8.84
C VAL A 292 7.76 -19.07 -9.26
N ASN A 293 8.02 -18.10 -8.38
CA ASN A 293 9.10 -17.14 -8.59
C ASN A 293 10.45 -17.82 -8.38
N LEU A 294 11.21 -18.02 -9.47
CA LEU A 294 12.52 -18.67 -9.44
C LEU A 294 13.54 -17.93 -8.56
N ASP A 295 13.40 -16.62 -8.38
CA ASP A 295 14.26 -15.85 -7.48
C ASP A 295 14.06 -16.26 -6.01
N GLN A 296 12.84 -16.66 -5.63
CA GLN A 296 12.58 -17.20 -4.29
C GLN A 296 13.16 -18.61 -4.13
N ILE A 297 13.07 -19.46 -5.18
CA ILE A 297 13.70 -20.78 -5.17
C ILE A 297 15.22 -20.63 -5.05
N LYS A 298 15.83 -19.75 -5.83
CA LYS A 298 17.27 -19.47 -5.75
C LYS A 298 17.68 -18.97 -4.36
N ALA A 299 16.87 -18.10 -3.74
CA ALA A 299 17.13 -17.60 -2.40
C ALA A 299 17.03 -18.70 -1.33
N ILE A 300 16.08 -19.65 -1.47
CA ILE A 300 15.96 -20.80 -0.56
C ILE A 300 17.13 -21.78 -0.75
N ASN A 301 17.52 -22.05 -2.00
CA ASN A 301 18.62 -22.97 -2.29
C ASN A 301 20.01 -22.39 -1.96
N SER A 302 20.10 -21.08 -1.68
CA SER A 302 21.33 -20.39 -1.25
C SER A 302 21.49 -20.28 0.27
N LEU A 303 20.53 -20.79 1.05
CA LEU A 303 20.57 -20.92 2.51
C LEU A 303 21.19 -22.24 2.93
#